data_bd375f826339820d34ae1b5366533beb
#
_entry.id   bd375f826339820d34ae1b5366533beb
#
_cell.length_a   1.000
_cell.length_b   1.000
_cell.length_c   1.000
_cell.angle_alpha   90.00
_cell.angle_beta   90.00
_cell.angle_gamma   90.00
#
_symmetry.space_group_name_H-M   'P 1'
#
loop_
_entity.id
_entity.type
_entity.pdbx_description
1 polymer ?
#
loop_
_entity_poly.entity_id
_entity_poly.type
_entity_poly.pdbx_seq_one_letter_code
_entity_poly.pdbx_strand_id
1 'polypeptide(L)'
;KRRANKKDFFGINVRELKEDEIEVFKDLMNKTSIRKGFIDRPLGYYKQMYSALSKDKILRYMVAEIDVDKCRKNAEAEISKISKRVEKLMEHEASNAGRIKEERVTINSNQKIIEQLDILEKEKGKIVPLSVVCLLTYGKEAIMLLAGNDEDYLQHFNTSNIIVAELIKLCKNEGYDYYNFYGITGNFDPKSESYGLYTYKKQYGGEVVELIGQFEYQINSLVKRLYDIMLKAYKLTKK
;
A
#
# COMPACT_ATOMS: atom_id res chain seq x y z
N LYS A 1 -6.19 -12.77 1.46
CA LYS A 1 -6.07 -13.32 2.85
C LYS A 1 -4.66 -13.85 3.17
N ARG A 2 -4.04 -14.76 2.37
CA ARG A 2 -2.69 -15.32 2.66
C ARG A 2 -1.59 -14.26 2.82
N ARG A 3 -1.60 -13.18 2.01
CA ARG A 3 -0.57 -12.13 2.04
C ARG A 3 -0.71 -11.18 3.22
N ALA A 4 -1.93 -10.86 3.63
CA ALA A 4 -2.19 -10.02 4.80
C ALA A 4 -1.89 -10.71 6.14
N ASN A 5 -1.94 -12.04 6.18
CA ASN A 5 -1.63 -12.83 7.39
C ASN A 5 -0.13 -12.89 7.72
N LYS A 6 0.74 -12.27 6.92
CA LYS A 6 2.18 -12.24 7.16
C LYS A 6 2.65 -10.99 7.95
N LYS A 7 1.73 -10.18 8.46
CA LYS A 7 2.05 -8.98 9.26
C LYS A 7 3.03 -9.29 10.38
N ASP A 8 2.70 -10.27 11.22
CA ASP A 8 3.54 -10.63 12.38
C ASP A 8 4.86 -11.23 11.95
N PHE A 9 4.87 -12.05 10.88
CA PHE A 9 6.09 -12.62 10.33
C PHE A 9 7.05 -11.55 9.85
N PHE A 10 6.57 -10.56 9.09
CA PHE A 10 7.40 -9.45 8.62
C PHE A 10 7.66 -8.38 9.68
N GLY A 11 7.12 -8.50 10.89
CA GLY A 11 7.27 -7.48 11.92
C GLY A 11 6.68 -6.14 11.53
N ILE A 12 5.62 -6.14 10.69
CA ILE A 12 5.02 -4.91 10.21
C ILE A 12 4.09 -4.33 11.27
N ASN A 13 4.30 -3.06 11.59
CA ASN A 13 3.41 -2.25 12.40
C ASN A 13 2.61 -1.29 11.52
N VAL A 14 1.31 -1.17 11.78
CA VAL A 14 0.44 -0.20 11.11
C VAL A 14 -0.07 0.77 12.17
N ARG A 15 0.25 2.04 11.99
CA ARG A 15 -0.11 3.12 12.92
C ARG A 15 -0.49 4.39 12.19
N GLU A 16 -1.05 5.32 12.94
CA GLU A 16 -1.26 6.68 12.49
C GLU A 16 0.02 7.50 12.60
N LEU A 17 0.31 8.35 11.61
CA LEU A 17 1.38 9.34 11.65
C LEU A 17 0.96 10.54 12.49
N LYS A 18 1.91 11.08 13.26
CA LYS A 18 1.73 12.35 13.97
C LYS A 18 1.96 13.52 13.02
N GLU A 19 1.65 14.71 13.48
CA GLU A 19 1.80 15.95 12.69
C GLU A 19 3.26 16.21 12.26
N ASP A 20 4.22 15.93 13.13
CA ASP A 20 5.65 16.06 12.87
C ASP A 20 6.21 14.97 11.92
N GLU A 21 5.43 13.93 11.66
CA GLU A 21 5.80 12.82 10.77
C GLU A 21 5.19 12.93 9.35
N ILE A 22 4.48 14.00 9.00
CA ILE A 22 3.80 14.14 7.69
C ILE A 22 4.80 14.09 6.52
N GLU A 23 6.06 14.39 6.74
CA GLU A 23 7.12 14.24 5.73
C GLU A 23 7.28 12.79 5.28
N VAL A 24 7.12 11.81 6.17
CA VAL A 24 7.12 10.37 5.82
C VAL A 24 6.02 10.06 4.80
N PHE A 25 4.82 10.62 5.01
CA PHE A 25 3.73 10.48 4.05
C PHE A 25 4.08 11.08 2.69
N LYS A 26 4.62 12.31 2.69
CA LYS A 26 5.04 13.02 1.48
C LYS A 26 6.11 12.26 0.71
N ASP A 27 7.11 11.70 1.37
CA ASP A 27 8.22 10.98 0.73
C ASP A 27 7.73 9.73 -0.01
N LEU A 28 6.87 8.93 0.60
CA LEU A 28 6.30 7.74 -0.03
C LEU A 28 5.30 8.09 -1.15
N MET A 29 4.56 9.18 -1.01
CA MET A 29 3.73 9.73 -2.11
C MET A 29 4.59 10.19 -3.28
N ASN A 30 5.71 10.87 -3.02
CA ASN A 30 6.62 11.32 -4.05
C ASN A 30 7.23 10.16 -4.84
N LYS A 31 7.70 9.09 -4.17
CA LYS A 31 8.17 7.86 -4.83
C LYS A 31 7.10 7.26 -5.75
N THR A 32 5.87 7.18 -5.26
CA THR A 32 4.73 6.68 -6.04
C THR A 32 4.41 7.59 -7.23
N SER A 33 4.50 8.92 -7.07
CA SER A 33 4.23 9.89 -8.13
C SER A 33 5.24 9.80 -9.27
N ILE A 34 6.52 9.66 -8.96
CA ILE A 34 7.60 9.49 -9.94
C ILE A 34 7.34 8.22 -10.77
N ARG A 35 7.05 7.10 -10.11
CA ARG A 35 6.78 5.84 -10.80
C ARG A 35 5.53 5.89 -11.69
N LYS A 36 4.47 6.53 -11.22
CA LYS A 36 3.19 6.59 -11.95
C LYS A 36 3.07 7.78 -12.90
N GLY A 37 4.07 8.67 -12.94
CA GLY A 37 4.09 9.80 -13.85
C GLY A 37 3.06 10.89 -13.55
N PHE A 38 2.66 11.08 -12.29
CA PHE A 38 1.78 12.18 -11.90
C PHE A 38 2.53 13.21 -11.03
N ILE A 39 2.01 14.42 -10.96
CA ILE A 39 2.57 15.48 -10.11
C ILE A 39 2.00 15.35 -8.71
N ASP A 40 2.86 15.05 -7.74
CA ASP A 40 2.47 14.99 -6.34
C ASP A 40 2.26 16.40 -5.74
N ARG A 41 1.43 16.48 -4.73
CA ARG A 41 1.15 17.73 -4.00
C ARG A 41 2.36 18.14 -3.15
N PRO A 42 2.60 19.46 -2.94
CA PRO A 42 3.66 19.91 -2.04
C PRO A 42 3.36 19.52 -0.59
N LEU A 43 4.40 19.43 0.25
CA LEU A 43 4.28 19.10 1.67
C LEU A 43 3.27 20.00 2.41
N GLY A 44 3.26 21.30 2.09
CA GLY A 44 2.33 22.26 2.67
C GLY A 44 0.86 21.90 2.47
N TYR A 45 0.52 21.29 1.33
CA TYR A 45 -0.83 20.79 1.08
C TYR A 45 -1.24 19.68 2.08
N TYR A 46 -0.35 18.72 2.32
CA TYR A 46 -0.62 17.63 3.26
C TYR A 46 -0.70 18.13 4.71
N LYS A 47 0.17 19.08 5.10
CA LYS A 47 0.11 19.73 6.43
C LYS A 47 -1.19 20.52 6.62
N GLN A 48 -1.66 21.24 5.61
CA GLN A 48 -2.94 21.94 5.66
C GLN A 48 -4.14 21.00 5.76
N MET A 49 -4.15 19.91 4.97
CA MET A 49 -5.21 18.89 5.09
C MET A 49 -5.26 18.30 6.50
N TYR A 50 -4.09 17.96 7.06
CA TYR A 50 -3.99 17.40 8.40
C TYR A 50 -4.51 18.39 9.45
N SER A 51 -4.01 19.61 9.44
CA SER A 51 -4.44 20.66 10.38
C SER A 51 -5.94 20.94 10.34
N ALA A 52 -6.55 20.88 9.14
CA ALA A 52 -7.97 21.16 8.97
C ALA A 52 -8.89 20.00 9.39
N LEU A 53 -8.45 18.74 9.23
CA LEU A 53 -9.35 17.58 9.27
C LEU A 53 -8.98 16.51 10.30
N SER A 54 -7.79 16.56 10.92
CA SER A 54 -7.34 15.50 11.84
C SER A 54 -8.03 15.56 13.20
N LYS A 55 -8.41 16.75 13.69
CA LYS A 55 -9.00 16.95 15.04
C LYS A 55 -10.25 16.11 15.28
N ASP A 56 -11.09 15.97 14.26
CA ASP A 56 -12.33 15.19 14.32
C ASP A 56 -12.16 13.77 13.76
N LYS A 57 -10.89 13.33 13.57
CA LYS A 57 -10.53 12.05 12.93
C LYS A 57 -11.11 11.88 11.52
N ILE A 58 -11.49 12.99 10.87
CA ILE A 58 -11.99 12.97 9.48
C ILE A 58 -10.87 12.56 8.54
N LEU A 59 -9.62 12.95 8.86
CA LEU A 59 -8.46 12.56 8.08
C LEU A 59 -7.38 11.96 8.99
N ARG A 60 -6.85 10.80 8.58
CA ARG A 60 -5.72 10.14 9.24
C ARG A 60 -4.68 9.74 8.19
N TYR A 61 -3.42 10.06 8.43
CA TYR A 61 -2.32 9.50 7.65
C TYR A 61 -1.83 8.23 8.33
N MET A 62 -2.00 7.11 7.67
CA MET A 62 -1.63 5.80 8.18
C MET A 62 -0.32 5.34 7.53
N VAL A 63 0.53 4.69 8.30
CA VAL A 63 1.81 4.13 7.84
C VAL A 63 1.90 2.65 8.17
N ALA A 64 2.46 1.87 7.25
CA ALA A 64 2.98 0.53 7.51
C ALA A 64 4.50 0.60 7.52
N GLU A 65 5.09 0.31 8.66
CA GLU A 65 6.53 0.28 8.89
C GLU A 65 6.99 -1.12 9.26
N ILE A 66 8.16 -1.51 8.79
CA ILE A 66 8.78 -2.79 9.10
C ILE A 66 9.78 -2.61 10.25
N ASP A 67 9.73 -3.52 11.22
CA ASP A 67 10.78 -3.72 12.21
C ASP A 67 11.75 -4.78 11.67
N VAL A 68 12.92 -4.31 11.23
CA VAL A 68 13.94 -5.15 10.58
C VAL A 68 14.45 -6.24 11.51
N ASP A 69 14.74 -5.92 12.77
CA ASP A 69 15.25 -6.89 13.76
C ASP A 69 14.21 -7.98 14.02
N LYS A 70 12.94 -7.60 14.17
CA LYS A 70 11.85 -8.57 14.39
C LYS A 70 11.62 -9.46 13.16
N CYS A 71 11.63 -8.88 11.96
CA CYS A 71 11.47 -9.64 10.72
C CYS A 71 12.60 -10.63 10.53
N ARG A 72 13.86 -10.21 10.75
CA ARG A 72 15.05 -11.04 10.68
C ARG A 72 14.95 -12.23 11.63
N LYS A 73 14.67 -11.97 12.90
CA LYS A 73 14.49 -13.01 13.92
C LYS A 73 13.43 -14.05 13.52
N ASN A 74 12.31 -13.59 12.95
CA ASN A 74 11.25 -14.49 12.52
C ASN A 74 11.67 -15.35 11.31
N ALA A 75 12.40 -14.76 10.34
CA ALA A 75 12.90 -15.48 9.17
C ALA A 75 13.94 -16.52 9.56
N GLU A 76 14.88 -16.20 10.45
CA GLU A 76 15.90 -17.12 10.99
C GLU A 76 15.26 -18.28 11.77
N ALA A 77 14.28 -17.97 12.61
CA ALA A 77 13.54 -19.00 13.35
C ALA A 77 12.79 -19.96 12.42
N GLU A 78 12.18 -19.46 11.37
CA GLU A 78 11.48 -20.31 10.39
C GLU A 78 12.47 -21.15 9.57
N ILE A 79 13.62 -20.61 9.16
CA ILE A 79 14.69 -21.37 8.51
C ILE A 79 15.15 -22.53 9.44
N SER A 80 15.46 -22.25 10.71
CA SER A 80 15.89 -23.27 11.67
C SER A 80 14.85 -24.37 11.84
N LYS A 81 13.58 -23.99 11.96
CA LYS A 81 12.47 -24.95 12.10
C LYS A 81 12.30 -25.83 10.85
N ILE A 82 12.40 -25.24 9.67
CA ILE A 82 12.27 -25.98 8.41
C ILE A 82 13.48 -26.89 8.19
N SER A 83 14.70 -26.43 8.48
CA SER A 83 15.93 -27.24 8.36
C SER A 83 15.85 -28.52 9.19
N LYS A 84 15.42 -28.42 10.44
CA LYS A 84 15.21 -29.61 11.30
C LYS A 84 14.14 -30.56 10.73
N ARG A 85 13.15 -30.03 10.01
CA ARG A 85 12.13 -30.86 9.34
C ARG A 85 12.69 -31.55 8.11
N VAL A 86 13.50 -30.85 7.33
CA VAL A 86 14.20 -31.42 6.16
C VAL A 86 15.14 -32.55 6.59
N GLU A 87 15.92 -32.37 7.65
CA GLU A 87 16.80 -33.42 8.20
C GLU A 87 16.02 -34.72 8.48
N LYS A 88 14.86 -34.63 9.16
CA LYS A 88 13.99 -35.78 9.39
C LYS A 88 13.41 -36.42 8.14
N LEU A 89 13.07 -35.60 7.14
CA LEU A 89 12.54 -36.09 5.88
C LEU A 89 13.62 -36.81 5.05
N MET A 90 14.88 -36.44 5.22
CA MET A 90 16.03 -37.08 4.54
C MET A 90 16.28 -38.54 5.00
N GLU A 91 15.83 -38.94 6.19
CA GLU A 91 15.89 -40.33 6.63
C GLU A 91 15.15 -41.28 5.65
N HIS A 92 14.16 -40.76 4.89
CA HIS A 92 13.42 -41.48 3.87
C HIS A 92 13.33 -40.65 2.58
N GLU A 93 14.47 -40.23 2.04
CA GLU A 93 14.58 -39.23 0.96
C GLU A 93 13.76 -39.59 -0.28
N ALA A 94 13.84 -40.84 -0.73
CA ALA A 94 13.17 -41.28 -1.97
C ALA A 94 11.64 -41.07 -1.92
N SER A 95 11.01 -41.30 -0.77
CA SER A 95 9.56 -41.11 -0.59
C SER A 95 9.19 -39.63 -0.30
N ASN A 96 10.13 -38.82 0.13
CA ASN A 96 9.92 -37.44 0.56
C ASN A 96 10.51 -36.39 -0.37
N ALA A 97 11.07 -36.77 -1.52
CA ALA A 97 11.81 -35.88 -2.43
C ALA A 97 11.02 -34.60 -2.80
N GLY A 98 9.71 -34.72 -3.10
CA GLY A 98 8.86 -33.58 -3.39
C GLY A 98 8.71 -32.60 -2.22
N ARG A 99 8.50 -33.12 -1.02
CA ARG A 99 8.38 -32.32 0.21
C ARG A 99 9.69 -31.62 0.56
N ILE A 100 10.81 -32.33 0.46
CA ILE A 100 12.14 -31.77 0.68
C ILE A 100 12.40 -30.60 -0.25
N LYS A 101 12.02 -30.74 -1.53
CA LYS A 101 12.14 -29.66 -2.53
C LYS A 101 11.32 -28.44 -2.15
N GLU A 102 10.07 -28.59 -1.73
CA GLU A 102 9.20 -27.49 -1.32
C GLU A 102 9.75 -26.77 -0.06
N GLU A 103 10.22 -27.52 0.93
CA GLU A 103 10.81 -26.95 2.15
C GLU A 103 12.11 -26.20 1.83
N ARG A 104 12.97 -26.70 0.95
CA ARG A 104 14.18 -25.99 0.50
C ARG A 104 13.86 -24.69 -0.24
N VAL A 105 12.80 -24.66 -1.07
CA VAL A 105 12.31 -23.42 -1.70
C VAL A 105 11.89 -22.40 -0.66
N THR A 106 11.28 -22.85 0.44
CA THR A 106 10.86 -21.95 1.54
C THR A 106 12.08 -21.42 2.30
N ILE A 107 13.10 -22.25 2.57
CA ILE A 107 14.37 -21.80 3.18
C ILE A 107 15.01 -20.71 2.31
N ASN A 108 15.18 -20.98 1.00
CA ASN A 108 15.78 -20.03 0.08
C ASN A 108 14.99 -18.70 0.02
N SER A 109 13.66 -18.77 0.09
CA SER A 109 12.81 -17.57 0.13
C SER A 109 13.05 -16.74 1.40
N ASN A 110 13.22 -17.38 2.55
CA ASN A 110 13.52 -16.69 3.80
C ASN A 110 14.95 -16.12 3.83
N GLN A 111 15.92 -16.82 3.22
CA GLN A 111 17.28 -16.29 3.04
C GLN A 111 17.28 -15.01 2.20
N LYS A 112 16.53 -14.99 1.10
CA LYS A 112 16.35 -13.76 0.28
C LYS A 112 15.70 -12.61 1.06
N ILE A 113 14.77 -12.92 1.97
CA ILE A 113 14.19 -11.90 2.86
C ILE A 113 15.29 -11.30 3.74
N ILE A 114 16.16 -12.12 4.33
CA ILE A 114 17.27 -11.64 5.19
C ILE A 114 18.23 -10.76 4.38
N GLU A 115 18.62 -11.17 3.17
CA GLU A 115 19.45 -10.35 2.27
C GLU A 115 18.81 -8.98 1.98
N GLN A 116 17.49 -8.95 1.74
CA GLN A 116 16.78 -7.69 1.54
C GLN A 116 16.70 -6.83 2.81
N LEU A 117 16.61 -7.45 3.98
CA LEU A 117 16.66 -6.74 5.24
C LEU A 117 18.03 -6.11 5.52
N ASP A 118 19.13 -6.77 5.13
CA ASP A 118 20.49 -6.24 5.27
C ASP A 118 20.67 -4.96 4.43
N ILE A 119 20.13 -4.96 3.21
CA ILE A 119 20.14 -3.79 2.34
C ILE A 119 19.28 -2.67 2.94
N LEU A 120 18.06 -3.01 3.33
CA LEU A 120 17.10 -2.06 3.89
C LEU A 120 17.62 -1.40 5.18
N GLU A 121 18.21 -2.20 6.09
CA GLU A 121 18.77 -1.69 7.35
C GLU A 121 19.93 -0.72 7.09
N LYS A 122 20.81 -1.06 6.15
CA LYS A 122 21.95 -0.21 5.77
C LYS A 122 21.51 1.11 5.16
N GLU A 123 20.44 1.10 4.35
CA GLU A 123 19.96 2.30 3.65
C GLU A 123 19.05 3.18 4.51
N LYS A 124 18.21 2.58 5.36
CA LYS A 124 17.09 3.29 6.01
C LYS A 124 16.98 3.05 7.51
N GLY A 125 17.80 2.16 8.09
CA GLY A 125 17.78 1.84 9.51
C GLY A 125 16.80 0.73 9.89
N LYS A 126 16.44 0.67 11.19
CA LYS A 126 15.75 -0.49 11.77
C LYS A 126 14.24 -0.46 11.71
N ILE A 127 13.64 0.72 11.76
CA ILE A 127 12.18 0.92 11.63
C ILE A 127 11.94 1.73 10.37
N VAL A 128 11.40 1.09 9.35
CA VAL A 128 11.35 1.66 8.02
C VAL A 128 9.93 1.77 7.50
N PRO A 129 9.42 2.99 7.23
CA PRO A 129 8.16 3.22 6.55
C PRO A 129 8.22 2.73 5.10
N LEU A 130 7.28 1.86 4.70
CA LEU A 130 7.24 1.28 3.35
C LEU A 130 5.93 1.53 2.60
N SER A 131 4.84 1.79 3.31
CA SER A 131 3.54 2.11 2.69
C SER A 131 2.79 3.12 3.53
N VAL A 132 2.09 4.05 2.87
CA VAL A 132 1.21 5.03 3.53
C VAL A 132 -0.16 5.07 2.87
N VAL A 133 -1.16 5.41 3.66
CA VAL A 133 -2.54 5.63 3.20
C VAL A 133 -3.10 6.88 3.85
N CYS A 134 -3.69 7.76 3.06
CA CYS A 134 -4.58 8.80 3.56
C CYS A 134 -5.99 8.20 3.69
N LEU A 135 -6.42 7.98 4.92
CA LEU A 135 -7.76 7.52 5.25
C LEU A 135 -8.63 8.73 5.58
N LEU A 136 -9.68 8.92 4.79
CA LEU A 136 -10.68 9.95 4.99
C LEU A 136 -11.99 9.31 5.45
N THR A 137 -12.65 9.88 6.45
CA THR A 137 -13.92 9.35 6.95
C THR A 137 -15.03 10.38 6.83
N TYR A 138 -16.20 9.93 6.37
CA TYR A 138 -17.39 10.77 6.27
C TYR A 138 -18.65 9.94 6.54
N GLY A 139 -19.41 10.32 7.54
CA GLY A 139 -20.59 9.57 7.99
C GLY A 139 -20.25 8.12 8.36
N LYS A 140 -20.76 7.17 7.59
CA LYS A 140 -20.52 5.74 7.78
C LYS A 140 -19.47 5.14 6.82
N GLU A 141 -18.79 5.98 6.08
CA GLU A 141 -17.85 5.57 5.05
C GLU A 141 -16.40 5.96 5.43
N ALA A 142 -15.49 5.02 5.24
CA ALA A 142 -14.05 5.24 5.31
C ALA A 142 -13.45 5.10 3.92
N ILE A 143 -12.72 6.12 3.45
CA ILE A 143 -12.25 6.26 2.08
C ILE A 143 -10.72 6.19 2.06
N MET A 144 -10.17 5.26 1.30
CA MET A 144 -8.73 5.21 0.97
C MET A 144 -8.45 6.24 -0.13
N LEU A 145 -8.27 7.51 0.27
CA LEU A 145 -8.17 8.65 -0.66
C LEU A 145 -6.86 8.63 -1.46
N LEU A 146 -5.74 8.45 -0.78
CA LEU A 146 -4.41 8.41 -1.37
C LEU A 146 -3.62 7.23 -0.78
N ALA A 147 -2.72 6.66 -1.59
CA ALA A 147 -1.81 5.62 -1.14
C ALA A 147 -0.43 5.79 -1.80
N GLY A 148 0.61 5.71 -1.00
CA GLY A 148 2.00 5.77 -1.43
C GLY A 148 2.79 4.55 -0.94
N ASN A 149 3.77 4.13 -1.72
CA ASN A 149 4.58 2.96 -1.40
C ASN A 149 6.05 3.18 -1.78
N ASP A 150 6.93 2.50 -1.06
CA ASP A 150 8.29 2.28 -1.50
C ASP A 150 8.34 1.03 -2.37
N GLU A 151 8.38 1.24 -3.69
CA GLU A 151 8.28 0.15 -4.67
C GLU A 151 9.47 -0.80 -4.65
N ASP A 152 10.66 -0.32 -4.27
CA ASP A 152 11.88 -1.12 -4.22
C ASP A 152 11.73 -2.29 -3.25
N TYR A 153 10.92 -2.09 -2.20
CA TYR A 153 10.69 -3.08 -1.14
C TYR A 153 9.28 -3.68 -1.11
N LEU A 154 8.35 -3.14 -1.89
CA LEU A 154 6.93 -3.54 -1.86
C LEU A 154 6.73 -5.03 -2.14
N GLN A 155 7.46 -5.58 -3.11
CA GLN A 155 7.34 -6.98 -3.53
C GLN A 155 7.85 -7.96 -2.47
N HIS A 156 8.81 -7.53 -1.65
CA HIS A 156 9.44 -8.36 -0.62
C HIS A 156 8.59 -8.50 0.63
N PHE A 157 7.97 -7.40 1.09
CA PHE A 157 7.30 -7.36 2.40
C PHE A 157 5.77 -7.21 2.34
N ASN A 158 5.18 -7.04 1.15
CA ASN A 158 3.72 -6.93 0.95
C ASN A 158 3.03 -5.84 1.81
N THR A 159 3.73 -4.77 2.14
CA THR A 159 3.24 -3.74 3.06
C THR A 159 1.94 -3.09 2.62
N SER A 160 1.75 -2.86 1.31
CA SER A 160 0.49 -2.31 0.77
C SER A 160 -0.72 -3.20 1.01
N ASN A 161 -0.54 -4.53 0.94
CA ASN A 161 -1.64 -5.45 1.24
C ASN A 161 -1.93 -5.51 2.75
N ILE A 162 -0.89 -5.42 3.56
CA ILE A 162 -1.01 -5.48 5.02
C ILE A 162 -1.70 -4.23 5.54
N ILE A 163 -1.27 -3.03 5.12
CA ILE A 163 -1.88 -1.77 5.57
C ILE A 163 -3.36 -1.73 5.20
N VAL A 164 -3.74 -2.10 3.98
CA VAL A 164 -5.15 -2.12 3.57
C VAL A 164 -5.98 -3.11 4.40
N ALA A 165 -5.46 -4.32 4.64
CA ALA A 165 -6.17 -5.31 5.47
C ALA A 165 -6.34 -4.84 6.92
N GLU A 166 -5.34 -4.17 7.50
CA GLU A 166 -5.43 -3.61 8.84
C GLU A 166 -6.40 -2.41 8.89
N LEU A 167 -6.41 -1.56 7.86
CA LEU A 167 -7.35 -0.45 7.78
C LEU A 167 -8.81 -0.93 7.64
N ILE A 168 -9.07 -1.98 6.87
CA ILE A 168 -10.41 -2.58 6.80
C ILE A 168 -10.84 -3.09 8.18
N LYS A 169 -9.95 -3.76 8.92
CA LYS A 169 -10.24 -4.21 10.29
C LYS A 169 -10.48 -3.04 11.23
N LEU A 170 -9.64 -2.01 11.15
CA LEU A 170 -9.78 -0.80 11.95
C LEU A 170 -11.13 -0.14 11.72
N CYS A 171 -11.51 0.09 10.47
CA CYS A 171 -12.77 0.72 10.09
C CYS A 171 -13.97 -0.11 10.55
N LYS A 172 -13.90 -1.44 10.42
CA LYS A 172 -14.94 -2.33 10.94
C LYS A 172 -15.08 -2.21 12.47
N ASN A 173 -13.98 -2.17 13.20
CA ASN A 173 -13.98 -2.07 14.68
C ASN A 173 -14.48 -0.69 15.15
N GLU A 174 -14.25 0.35 14.36
CA GLU A 174 -14.74 1.72 14.63
C GLU A 174 -16.20 1.93 14.17
N GLY A 175 -16.85 0.92 13.57
CA GLY A 175 -18.28 0.95 13.22
C GLY A 175 -18.58 1.65 11.90
N TYR A 176 -17.62 1.71 10.98
CA TYR A 176 -17.90 2.12 9.60
C TYR A 176 -18.56 0.99 8.82
N ASP A 177 -19.59 1.32 8.04
CA ASP A 177 -20.35 0.36 7.24
C ASP A 177 -19.65 0.07 5.90
N TYR A 178 -18.92 1.05 5.36
CA TYR A 178 -18.26 0.97 4.05
C TYR A 178 -16.80 1.32 4.13
N TYR A 179 -15.96 0.54 3.43
CA TYR A 179 -14.58 0.87 3.12
C TYR A 179 -14.45 1.12 1.62
N ASN A 180 -14.31 2.38 1.24
CA ASN A 180 -14.23 2.82 -0.16
C ASN A 180 -12.78 2.86 -0.63
N PHE A 181 -12.46 2.03 -1.62
CA PHE A 181 -11.14 2.01 -2.25
C PHE A 181 -10.89 3.17 -3.22
N TYR A 182 -11.82 4.13 -3.29
CA TYR A 182 -11.79 5.23 -4.25
C TYR A 182 -11.89 4.78 -5.71
N GLY A 183 -11.71 5.71 -6.67
CA GLY A 183 -12.00 5.48 -8.07
C GLY A 183 -11.15 4.39 -8.76
N ILE A 184 -11.73 3.86 -9.83
CA ILE A 184 -11.08 3.07 -10.87
C ILE A 184 -11.49 3.65 -12.22
N THR A 185 -10.77 3.28 -13.29
CA THR A 185 -11.04 3.84 -14.64
C THR A 185 -12.28 3.29 -15.32
N GLY A 186 -12.92 2.25 -14.77
CA GLY A 186 -14.02 1.54 -15.44
C GLY A 186 -13.61 0.69 -16.63
N ASN A 187 -12.31 0.63 -16.94
CA ASN A 187 -11.79 -0.26 -17.99
C ASN A 187 -11.37 -1.59 -17.38
N PHE A 188 -12.11 -2.65 -17.69
CA PHE A 188 -11.91 -4.01 -17.18
C PHE A 188 -11.19 -4.93 -18.17
N ASP A 189 -10.65 -4.40 -19.26
CA ASP A 189 -9.83 -5.19 -20.20
C ASP A 189 -8.54 -5.66 -19.52
N PRO A 190 -8.26 -6.98 -19.46
CA PRO A 190 -7.01 -7.51 -18.92
C PRO A 190 -5.73 -6.94 -19.52
N LYS A 191 -5.80 -6.39 -20.74
CA LYS A 191 -4.67 -5.75 -21.43
C LYS A 191 -4.48 -4.29 -21.05
N SER A 192 -5.42 -3.69 -20.32
CA SER A 192 -5.34 -2.29 -19.88
C SER A 192 -4.34 -2.14 -18.74
N GLU A 193 -3.56 -1.06 -18.77
CA GLU A 193 -2.65 -0.69 -17.66
C GLU A 193 -3.39 -0.52 -16.32
N SER A 194 -4.66 -0.13 -16.36
CA SER A 194 -5.49 0.06 -15.16
C SER A 194 -6.06 -1.23 -14.58
N TYR A 195 -5.99 -2.36 -15.32
CA TYR A 195 -6.55 -3.64 -14.88
C TYR A 195 -5.92 -4.16 -13.58
N GLY A 196 -4.62 -3.92 -13.40
CA GLY A 196 -3.92 -4.28 -12.17
C GLY A 196 -4.50 -3.60 -10.92
N LEU A 197 -4.92 -2.33 -11.03
CA LEU A 197 -5.56 -1.60 -9.93
C LEU A 197 -6.97 -2.16 -9.61
N TYR A 198 -7.73 -2.51 -10.63
CA TYR A 198 -9.03 -3.15 -10.46
C TYR A 198 -8.91 -4.49 -9.74
N THR A 199 -8.02 -5.37 -10.22
CA THR A 199 -7.81 -6.70 -9.61
C THR A 199 -7.25 -6.60 -8.19
N TYR A 200 -6.37 -5.61 -7.93
CA TYR A 200 -5.88 -5.32 -6.57
C TYR A 200 -7.02 -4.98 -5.62
N LYS A 201 -7.96 -4.11 -6.00
CA LYS A 201 -9.11 -3.75 -5.16
C LYS A 201 -10.10 -4.90 -5.01
N LYS A 202 -10.37 -5.64 -6.09
CA LYS A 202 -11.29 -6.78 -6.10
C LYS A 202 -10.86 -7.94 -5.18
N GLN A 203 -9.55 -8.13 -4.97
CA GLN A 203 -9.05 -9.20 -4.08
C GLN A 203 -9.52 -9.08 -2.62
N TYR A 204 -9.96 -7.89 -2.19
CA TYR A 204 -10.53 -7.65 -0.86
C TYR A 204 -12.05 -7.87 -0.79
N GLY A 205 -12.67 -8.30 -1.88
CA GLY A 205 -14.12 -8.48 -1.98
C GLY A 205 -14.87 -7.20 -2.33
N GLY A 206 -14.16 -6.18 -2.84
CA GLY A 206 -14.79 -4.93 -3.25
C GLY A 206 -15.71 -5.10 -4.46
N GLU A 207 -16.82 -4.37 -4.45
CA GLU A 207 -17.76 -4.26 -5.54
C GLU A 207 -17.55 -2.94 -6.29
N VAL A 208 -17.80 -2.95 -7.60
CA VAL A 208 -17.74 -1.74 -8.40
C VAL A 208 -19.09 -1.05 -8.34
N VAL A 209 -19.07 0.21 -7.90
CA VAL A 209 -20.27 1.06 -7.90
C VAL A 209 -20.10 2.11 -8.99
N GLU A 210 -20.99 2.09 -9.96
CA GLU A 210 -21.06 3.11 -11.00
C GLU A 210 -21.84 4.32 -10.48
N LEU A 211 -21.17 5.46 -10.45
CA LEU A 211 -21.80 6.71 -10.03
C LEU A 211 -22.45 7.41 -11.23
N ILE A 212 -23.43 8.24 -10.94
CA ILE A 212 -24.21 9.01 -11.93
C ILE A 212 -23.34 9.89 -12.86
N GLY A 213 -22.06 10.10 -12.51
CA GLY A 213 -21.13 10.89 -13.32
C GLY A 213 -21.03 12.35 -12.88
N GLN A 214 -20.30 13.12 -13.68
CA GLN A 214 -20.11 14.55 -13.44
C GLN A 214 -21.02 15.35 -14.35
N PHE A 215 -21.75 16.30 -13.78
CA PHE A 215 -22.60 17.24 -14.53
C PHE A 215 -21.93 18.61 -14.53
N GLU A 216 -21.86 19.22 -15.71
CA GLU A 216 -21.41 20.60 -15.89
C GLU A 216 -22.58 21.47 -16.32
N TYR A 217 -22.88 22.52 -15.57
CA TYR A 217 -23.79 23.57 -16.00
C TYR A 217 -23.00 24.79 -16.50
N GLN A 218 -23.14 25.10 -17.75
CA GLN A 218 -22.39 26.15 -18.41
C GLN A 218 -23.10 27.49 -18.29
N ILE A 219 -22.66 28.34 -17.35
CA ILE A 219 -23.26 29.66 -17.10
C ILE A 219 -22.94 30.65 -18.26
N ASN A 220 -21.67 30.60 -18.75
CA ASN A 220 -21.22 31.49 -19.82
C ASN A 220 -20.30 30.73 -20.78
N SER A 221 -20.74 30.60 -22.05
CA SER A 221 -20.03 29.82 -23.06
C SER A 221 -18.68 30.44 -23.48
N LEU A 222 -18.54 31.75 -23.47
CA LEU A 222 -17.29 32.43 -23.82
C LEU A 222 -16.24 32.25 -22.74
N VAL A 223 -16.63 32.39 -21.48
CA VAL A 223 -15.71 32.16 -20.32
C VAL A 223 -15.27 30.70 -20.27
N LYS A 224 -16.18 29.76 -20.48
CA LYS A 224 -15.84 28.32 -20.55
C LYS A 224 -14.83 28.04 -21.65
N ARG A 225 -15.04 28.60 -22.85
CA ARG A 225 -14.14 28.39 -23.99
C ARG A 225 -12.74 28.96 -23.74
N LEU A 226 -12.63 30.14 -23.12
CA LEU A 226 -11.36 30.73 -22.73
C LEU A 226 -10.66 29.86 -21.67
N TYR A 227 -11.40 29.41 -20.68
CA TYR A 227 -10.88 28.50 -19.63
C TYR A 227 -10.31 27.19 -20.23
N ASP A 228 -11.04 26.55 -21.15
CA ASP A 228 -10.63 25.32 -21.80
C ASP A 228 -9.36 25.51 -22.65
N ILE A 229 -9.21 26.65 -23.31
CA ILE A 229 -7.99 27.02 -24.06
C ILE A 229 -6.83 27.20 -23.09
N MET A 230 -7.00 27.94 -22.00
CA MET A 230 -5.98 28.16 -20.98
C MET A 230 -5.57 26.84 -20.32
N LEU A 231 -6.51 25.95 -20.02
CA LEU A 231 -6.24 24.65 -19.43
C LEU A 231 -5.44 23.74 -20.37
N LYS A 232 -5.75 23.77 -21.68
CA LYS A 232 -4.97 23.04 -22.70
C LYS A 232 -3.53 23.59 -22.79
N ALA A 233 -3.37 24.92 -22.85
CA ALA A 233 -2.05 25.55 -22.87
C ALA A 233 -1.24 25.19 -21.62
N TYR A 234 -1.84 25.26 -20.43
CA TYR A 234 -1.19 24.89 -19.16
C TYR A 234 -0.75 23.42 -19.12
N LYS A 235 -1.55 22.49 -19.67
CA LYS A 235 -1.19 21.08 -19.75
C LYS A 235 0.00 20.82 -20.71
N LEU A 236 0.16 21.63 -21.74
CA LEU A 236 1.27 21.53 -22.68
C LEU A 236 2.60 22.06 -22.08
N THR A 237 2.55 23.02 -21.16
CA THR A 237 3.75 23.57 -20.50
C THR A 237 4.28 22.68 -19.35
N LYS A 238 3.51 21.64 -18.97
CA LYS A 238 3.88 20.72 -17.88
C LYS A 238 4.27 19.30 -18.35
N LYS A 239 4.35 19.09 -19.65
CA LYS A 239 4.99 17.89 -20.23
C LYS A 239 6.46 18.18 -20.51
#